data_db32daea042e048c5aed36d310f53759
#
_entry.id   db32daea042e048c5aed36d310f53759
#
_cell.length_a   1.000
_cell.length_b   1.000
_cell.length_c   1.000
_cell.angle_alpha   90.00
_cell.angle_beta   90.00
_cell.angle_gamma   90.00
#
_symmetry.space_group_name_H-M   'P 1'
#
loop_
_entity.id
_entity.type
_entity.pdbx_description
1 polymer ?
#
loop_
_entity_poly.entity_id
_entity_poly.type
_entity_poly.pdbx_seq_one_letter_code
_entity_poly.pdbx_strand_id
1 'polypeptide(L)'
;MLPASLYTPLYHHGMLLVVIGCALLYWDCQNRAGSLTRFNRAAIVVIGVGMIVFIGFRPVNVAFVDMVDYAMVYERVQLGGASSSNDPLFNGLQRLCGQFLSTNGWFVVCAFIYVAPLALAAWRVHGAWAFPVFLACLTAFSFWAYGVNGIRNGMATSVLLLAFAFHDKPVVMFPLMAAAWGFHGSTLLPTGAFLLVRYVKRTEIWLAFWVLCAVVSSVAGNAGEMLVAHYNPYASDDRIEKYIHGSNEEGGFRADFLAYSIVPVVGTLLLAGRTRARTRRLGARVGSGPGLNWMRSRRALSAIGMGSGKRACAQGGRWDWGVASARLGGAGRGPSSGLAAAWESPGGRGLAAPQAKATPGASDRLPGVRLLRTDPFYARLVNTYLLANALWILVIHADQSNRFAYLSWFMMPWVLLYPFVPGKVIHRPRTGLIAAILCGQYLFTYVMGVVINPLRGIL
;
A
#
# COMPACT_ATOMS: atom_id res chain seq x y z
N MET A 1 -3.17 -2.05 34.14
CA MET A 1 -3.64 -2.07 32.74
C MET A 1 -4.68 -0.99 32.56
N LEU A 2 -4.76 -0.37 31.40
CA LEU A 2 -5.82 0.59 31.06
C LEU A 2 -7.17 -0.14 30.94
N PRO A 3 -8.29 0.49 31.36
CA PRO A 3 -9.64 -0.05 31.13
C PRO A 3 -9.90 -0.25 29.63
N ALA A 4 -10.58 -1.34 29.26
CA ALA A 4 -10.86 -1.68 27.85
C ALA A 4 -11.61 -0.57 27.10
N SER A 5 -12.53 0.12 27.78
CA SER A 5 -13.33 1.23 27.23
C SER A 5 -12.48 2.44 26.80
N LEU A 6 -11.27 2.60 27.32
CA LEU A 6 -10.41 3.72 26.96
C LEU A 6 -9.52 3.45 25.74
N TYR A 7 -9.37 2.20 25.28
CA TYR A 7 -8.47 1.89 24.17
C TYR A 7 -8.91 2.53 22.85
N THR A 8 -10.19 2.43 22.49
CA THR A 8 -10.73 3.02 21.25
C THR A 8 -10.64 4.55 21.25
N PRO A 9 -11.08 5.28 22.32
CA PRO A 9 -10.89 6.72 22.40
C PRO A 9 -9.42 7.13 22.36
N LEU A 10 -8.55 6.46 23.13
CA LEU A 10 -7.10 6.77 23.15
C LEU A 10 -6.45 6.58 21.78
N TYR A 11 -6.81 5.51 21.06
CA TYR A 11 -6.34 5.33 19.69
C TYR A 11 -6.77 6.52 18.83
N HIS A 12 -8.07 6.85 18.78
CA HIS A 12 -8.56 7.90 17.89
C HIS A 12 -8.00 9.28 18.26
N HIS A 13 -8.04 9.66 19.53
CA HIS A 13 -7.51 10.97 19.95
C HIS A 13 -5.98 11.04 19.86
N GLY A 14 -5.28 9.97 20.25
CA GLY A 14 -3.82 9.89 20.13
C GLY A 14 -3.35 9.98 18.68
N MET A 15 -3.99 9.24 17.76
CA MET A 15 -3.65 9.32 16.34
C MET A 15 -4.02 10.67 15.72
N LEU A 16 -5.07 11.35 16.20
CA LEU A 16 -5.39 12.72 15.80
C LEU A 16 -4.23 13.66 16.11
N LEU A 17 -3.70 13.60 17.34
CA LEU A 17 -2.57 14.44 17.73
C LEU A 17 -1.31 14.12 16.92
N VAL A 18 -1.03 12.83 16.65
CA VAL A 18 0.10 12.42 15.80
C VAL A 18 -0.06 12.95 14.38
N VAL A 19 -1.24 12.83 13.78
CA VAL A 19 -1.51 13.33 12.41
C VAL A 19 -1.38 14.84 12.34
N ILE A 20 -1.95 15.59 13.29
CA ILE A 20 -1.83 17.05 13.34
C ILE A 20 -0.37 17.46 13.50
N GLY A 21 0.36 16.86 14.46
CA GLY A 21 1.78 17.14 14.69
C GLY A 21 2.63 16.87 13.44
N CYS A 22 2.41 15.74 12.76
CA CYS A 22 3.09 15.42 11.51
C CYS A 22 2.70 16.37 10.37
N ALA A 23 1.43 16.76 10.28
CA ALA A 23 0.97 17.68 9.25
C ALA A 23 1.61 19.06 9.41
N LEU A 24 1.68 19.58 10.64
CA LEU A 24 2.35 20.85 10.93
C LEU A 24 3.85 20.77 10.60
N LEU A 25 4.52 19.68 10.99
CA LEU A 25 5.92 19.45 10.68
C LEU A 25 6.19 19.39 9.17
N TYR A 26 5.37 18.67 8.41
CA TYR A 26 5.51 18.57 6.96
C TYR A 26 5.16 19.88 6.25
N TRP A 27 4.25 20.69 6.81
CA TRP A 27 3.91 22.00 6.27
C TRP A 27 5.07 22.98 6.41
N ASP A 28 5.71 23.04 7.58
CA ASP A 28 6.83 23.94 7.86
C ASP A 28 8.12 23.53 7.13
N CYS A 29 8.37 22.23 7.00
CA CYS A 29 9.64 21.71 6.50
C CYS A 29 9.74 21.60 4.96
N GLN A 30 8.98 22.38 4.18
CA GLN A 30 9.04 22.35 2.70
C GLN A 30 10.47 22.53 2.13
N ASN A 31 11.35 23.19 2.87
CA ASN A 31 12.72 23.51 2.46
C ASN A 31 13.80 22.69 3.21
N ARG A 32 13.44 21.82 4.17
CA ARG A 32 14.38 21.09 5.05
C ARG A 32 14.33 19.57 4.90
N ALA A 33 14.46 19.05 3.68
CA ALA A 33 14.31 17.64 3.36
C ALA A 33 15.24 16.70 4.18
N GLY A 34 16.47 17.11 4.51
CA GLY A 34 17.43 16.25 5.24
C GLY A 34 17.05 16.01 6.69
N SER A 35 16.45 16.99 7.36
CA SER A 35 15.95 16.86 8.74
C SER A 35 14.78 15.88 8.81
N LEU A 36 13.87 15.95 7.85
CA LEU A 36 12.72 15.06 7.76
C LEU A 36 13.10 13.58 7.57
N THR A 37 14.21 13.29 6.89
CA THR A 37 14.65 11.90 6.69
C THR A 37 14.99 11.20 8.01
N ARG A 38 15.71 11.87 8.92
CA ARG A 38 16.05 11.32 10.24
C ARG A 38 14.81 11.16 11.11
N PHE A 39 13.96 12.18 11.13
CA PHE A 39 12.66 12.12 11.81
C PHE A 39 11.81 10.93 11.31
N ASN A 40 11.64 10.77 10.01
CA ASN A 40 10.84 9.69 9.44
C ASN A 40 11.34 8.30 9.85
N ARG A 41 12.68 8.11 9.89
CA ARG A 41 13.27 6.82 10.33
C ARG A 41 12.99 6.52 11.80
N ALA A 42 13.16 7.51 12.66
CA ALA A 42 12.89 7.34 14.10
C ALA A 42 11.38 7.14 14.35
N ALA A 43 10.54 7.93 13.70
CA ALA A 43 9.09 7.90 13.86
C ALA A 43 8.48 6.55 13.47
N ILE A 44 8.94 5.91 12.36
CA ILE A 44 8.48 4.56 11.98
C ILE A 44 8.71 3.55 13.12
N VAL A 45 9.89 3.58 13.72
CA VAL A 45 10.24 2.64 14.79
C VAL A 45 9.43 2.93 16.04
N VAL A 46 9.45 4.19 16.50
CA VAL A 46 8.77 4.59 17.76
C VAL A 46 7.27 4.35 17.67
N ILE A 47 6.62 4.84 16.62
CA ILE A 47 5.17 4.67 16.44
C ILE A 47 4.81 3.21 16.17
N GLY A 48 5.61 2.49 15.36
CA GLY A 48 5.39 1.07 15.10
C GLY A 48 5.47 0.21 16.35
N VAL A 49 6.53 0.36 17.16
CA VAL A 49 6.66 -0.35 18.43
C VAL A 49 5.55 0.07 19.40
N GLY A 50 5.26 1.37 19.50
CA GLY A 50 4.16 1.88 20.32
C GLY A 50 2.81 1.25 19.94
N MET A 51 2.50 1.11 18.66
CA MET A 51 1.27 0.46 18.19
C MET A 51 1.24 -1.04 18.44
N ILE A 52 2.38 -1.74 18.29
CA ILE A 52 2.47 -3.17 18.64
C ILE A 52 2.18 -3.38 20.12
N VAL A 53 2.80 -2.57 20.98
CA VAL A 53 2.58 -2.63 22.44
C VAL A 53 1.14 -2.27 22.78
N PHE A 54 0.62 -1.17 22.22
CA PHE A 54 -0.73 -0.69 22.51
C PHE A 54 -1.81 -1.70 22.09
N ILE A 55 -1.71 -2.26 20.89
CA ILE A 55 -2.66 -3.27 20.39
C ILE A 55 -2.43 -4.63 21.08
N GLY A 56 -1.16 -5.05 21.27
CA GLY A 56 -0.82 -6.39 21.75
C GLY A 56 -1.10 -6.60 23.22
N PHE A 57 -0.89 -5.59 24.07
CA PHE A 57 -1.13 -5.68 25.51
C PHE A 57 -2.51 -5.19 25.96
N ARG A 58 -3.47 -5.03 25.03
CA ARG A 58 -4.84 -4.71 25.41
C ARG A 58 -5.45 -5.85 26.23
N PRO A 59 -6.31 -5.56 27.21
CA PRO A 59 -6.98 -6.60 28.00
C PRO A 59 -7.94 -7.41 27.12
N VAL A 60 -8.06 -8.71 27.36
CA VAL A 60 -9.09 -9.55 26.75
C VAL A 60 -10.46 -9.10 27.29
N ASN A 61 -11.30 -8.56 26.40
CA ASN A 61 -12.56 -7.97 26.81
C ASN A 61 -13.58 -7.98 25.66
N VAL A 62 -14.87 -8.12 25.99
CA VAL A 62 -15.99 -8.10 25.04
C VAL A 62 -16.10 -6.77 24.24
N ALA A 63 -15.55 -5.68 24.78
CA ALA A 63 -15.48 -4.41 24.04
C ALA A 63 -14.70 -4.51 22.73
N PHE A 64 -13.91 -5.56 22.52
CA PHE A 64 -13.19 -5.84 21.28
C PHE A 64 -13.83 -6.98 20.46
N VAL A 65 -15.13 -7.17 20.62
CA VAL A 65 -16.00 -8.10 19.88
C VAL A 65 -15.41 -9.53 19.82
N ASP A 66 -14.75 -9.92 18.72
CA ASP A 66 -14.24 -11.29 18.49
C ASP A 66 -13.00 -11.63 19.37
N MET A 67 -12.48 -10.70 20.15
CA MET A 67 -11.25 -10.93 20.94
C MET A 67 -11.39 -12.03 21.96
N VAL A 68 -12.54 -12.10 22.62
CA VAL A 68 -12.83 -13.14 23.63
C VAL A 68 -12.88 -14.51 22.97
N ASP A 69 -13.49 -14.62 21.80
CA ASP A 69 -13.53 -15.87 21.04
C ASP A 69 -12.13 -16.32 20.62
N TYR A 70 -11.29 -15.40 20.17
CA TYR A 70 -9.89 -15.71 19.87
C TYR A 70 -9.13 -16.18 21.10
N ALA A 71 -9.34 -15.58 22.27
CA ALA A 71 -8.71 -15.99 23.51
C ALA A 71 -9.15 -17.40 23.92
N MET A 72 -10.45 -17.67 23.95
CA MET A 72 -11.00 -18.99 24.27
C MET A 72 -10.50 -20.09 23.33
N VAL A 73 -10.45 -19.82 22.02
CA VAL A 73 -9.92 -20.78 21.04
C VAL A 73 -8.44 -21.02 21.29
N TYR A 74 -7.67 -19.96 21.58
CA TYR A 74 -6.23 -20.10 21.87
C TYR A 74 -5.97 -20.93 23.12
N GLU A 75 -6.69 -20.69 24.22
CA GLU A 75 -6.59 -21.47 25.48
C GLU A 75 -6.98 -22.93 25.23
N ARG A 76 -8.00 -23.19 24.41
CA ARG A 76 -8.35 -24.57 23.99
C ARG A 76 -7.19 -25.23 23.23
N VAL A 77 -6.51 -24.51 22.33
CA VAL A 77 -5.35 -25.03 21.59
C VAL A 77 -4.17 -25.31 22.52
N GLN A 78 -3.94 -24.48 23.57
CA GLN A 78 -2.94 -24.76 24.61
C GLN A 78 -3.20 -26.07 25.34
N LEU A 79 -4.47 -26.44 25.53
CA LEU A 79 -4.87 -27.71 26.17
C LEU A 79 -4.91 -28.90 25.17
N GLY A 80 -4.38 -28.73 23.95
CA GLY A 80 -4.34 -29.78 22.94
C GLY A 80 -5.61 -29.89 22.06
N GLY A 81 -6.55 -28.99 22.20
CA GLY A 81 -7.77 -28.94 21.38
C GLY A 81 -7.53 -28.42 19.96
N ALA A 82 -8.55 -28.57 19.10
CA ALA A 82 -8.48 -28.08 17.71
C ALA A 82 -8.76 -26.59 17.61
N SER A 83 -8.09 -25.92 16.66
CA SER A 83 -8.46 -24.58 16.21
C SER A 83 -9.76 -24.63 15.39
N SER A 84 -10.59 -23.60 15.51
CA SER A 84 -11.90 -23.52 14.82
C SER A 84 -11.85 -22.83 13.46
N SER A 85 -10.67 -22.42 12.98
CA SER A 85 -10.57 -21.70 11.72
C SER A 85 -10.10 -22.59 10.57
N ASN A 86 -10.46 -22.21 9.33
CA ASN A 86 -9.99 -22.88 8.12
C ASN A 86 -8.67 -22.28 7.60
N ASP A 87 -8.01 -21.39 8.36
CA ASP A 87 -6.82 -20.66 7.96
C ASP A 87 -5.56 -21.40 8.44
N PRO A 88 -4.82 -22.11 7.56
CA PRO A 88 -3.80 -23.08 7.98
C PRO A 88 -2.60 -22.43 8.68
N LEU A 89 -2.14 -21.27 8.20
CA LEU A 89 -0.99 -20.59 8.81
C LEU A 89 -1.36 -19.95 10.15
N PHE A 90 -2.57 -19.43 10.26
CA PHE A 90 -3.07 -18.89 11.53
C PHE A 90 -3.18 -19.99 12.59
N ASN A 91 -3.75 -21.16 12.22
CA ASN A 91 -3.84 -22.32 13.11
C ASN A 91 -2.45 -22.85 13.51
N GLY A 92 -1.51 -22.91 12.55
CA GLY A 92 -0.13 -23.29 12.83
C GLY A 92 0.55 -22.34 13.80
N LEU A 93 0.35 -21.04 13.62
CA LEU A 93 0.87 -20.00 14.54
C LEU A 93 0.28 -20.15 15.96
N GLN A 94 -1.05 -20.39 16.06
CA GLN A 94 -1.68 -20.63 17.37
C GLN A 94 -1.08 -21.84 18.09
N ARG A 95 -0.91 -22.97 17.39
CA ARG A 95 -0.30 -24.18 17.95
C ARG A 95 1.14 -23.95 18.37
N LEU A 96 1.93 -23.26 17.53
CA LEU A 96 3.33 -22.94 17.85
C LEU A 96 3.42 -22.05 19.07
N CYS A 97 2.71 -20.93 19.08
CA CYS A 97 2.73 -19.99 20.21
C CYS A 97 2.15 -20.60 21.48
N GLY A 98 1.12 -21.47 21.35
CA GLY A 98 0.46 -22.13 22.46
C GLY A 98 1.38 -22.98 23.34
N GLN A 99 2.53 -23.40 22.81
CA GLN A 99 3.52 -24.20 23.52
C GLN A 99 4.31 -23.37 24.58
N PHE A 100 4.45 -22.06 24.39
CA PHE A 100 5.35 -21.25 25.24
C PHE A 100 4.86 -19.83 25.54
N LEU A 101 3.78 -19.35 24.94
CA LEU A 101 3.25 -18.00 25.16
C LEU A 101 1.90 -18.04 25.88
N SER A 102 1.70 -17.09 26.79
CA SER A 102 0.37 -16.79 27.33
C SER A 102 -0.54 -16.20 26.28
N THR A 103 -1.85 -16.14 26.54
CA THR A 103 -2.86 -15.53 25.67
C THR A 103 -2.49 -14.08 25.32
N ASN A 104 -2.02 -13.28 26.28
CA ASN A 104 -1.55 -11.92 26.00
C ASN A 104 -0.29 -11.91 25.11
N GLY A 105 0.67 -12.80 25.36
CA GLY A 105 1.87 -12.92 24.53
C GLY A 105 1.54 -13.26 23.08
N TRP A 106 0.55 -14.12 22.86
CA TRP A 106 0.06 -14.43 21.52
C TRP A 106 -0.56 -13.21 20.81
N PHE A 107 -1.36 -12.39 21.52
CA PHE A 107 -1.88 -11.15 20.94
C PHE A 107 -0.77 -10.15 20.58
N VAL A 108 0.34 -10.11 21.32
CA VAL A 108 1.51 -9.30 20.96
C VAL A 108 2.14 -9.80 19.66
N VAL A 109 2.26 -11.12 19.48
CA VAL A 109 2.75 -11.71 18.21
C VAL A 109 1.80 -11.37 17.05
N CYS A 110 0.49 -11.45 17.23
CA CYS A 110 -0.48 -11.05 16.22
C CYS A 110 -0.34 -9.56 15.86
N ALA A 111 -0.21 -8.68 16.85
CA ALA A 111 0.01 -7.25 16.64
C ALA A 111 1.32 -6.98 15.91
N PHE A 112 2.39 -7.71 16.22
CA PHE A 112 3.66 -7.62 15.51
C PHE A 112 3.52 -8.02 14.04
N ILE A 113 2.89 -9.16 13.74
CA ILE A 113 2.66 -9.61 12.36
C ILE A 113 1.72 -8.67 11.61
N TYR A 114 0.87 -7.93 12.31
CA TYR A 114 0.02 -6.91 11.70
C TYR A 114 0.77 -5.62 11.39
N VAL A 115 1.52 -5.06 12.33
CA VAL A 115 2.11 -3.72 12.20
C VAL A 115 3.47 -3.73 11.49
N ALA A 116 4.34 -4.72 11.78
CA ALA A 116 5.69 -4.75 11.23
C ALA A 116 5.73 -4.89 9.70
N PRO A 117 4.91 -5.74 9.04
CA PRO A 117 4.89 -5.81 7.59
C PRO A 117 4.44 -4.49 6.93
N LEU A 118 3.51 -3.72 7.53
CA LEU A 118 3.13 -2.40 7.01
C LEU A 118 4.31 -1.43 7.01
N ALA A 119 5.10 -1.40 8.11
CA ALA A 119 6.29 -0.58 8.21
C ALA A 119 7.36 -1.01 7.19
N LEU A 120 7.62 -2.32 7.07
CA LEU A 120 8.59 -2.88 6.13
C LEU A 120 8.18 -2.63 4.67
N ALA A 121 6.90 -2.78 4.35
CA ALA A 121 6.36 -2.51 3.03
C ALA A 121 6.53 -1.03 2.66
N ALA A 122 6.14 -0.12 3.55
CA ALA A 122 6.34 1.32 3.35
C ALA A 122 7.83 1.65 3.17
N TRP A 123 8.70 1.07 3.99
CA TRP A 123 10.15 1.27 3.88
C TRP A 123 10.72 0.77 2.56
N ARG A 124 10.32 -0.43 2.12
CA ARG A 124 10.77 -1.06 0.86
C ARG A 124 10.45 -0.20 -0.37
N VAL A 125 9.29 0.45 -0.37
CA VAL A 125 8.81 1.22 -1.52
C VAL A 125 9.22 2.68 -1.46
N HIS A 126 9.18 3.31 -0.28
CA HIS A 126 9.32 4.77 -0.12
C HIS A 126 10.63 5.19 0.58
N GLY A 127 11.41 4.24 1.11
CA GLY A 127 12.71 4.51 1.73
C GLY A 127 12.63 5.57 2.83
N ALA A 128 13.37 6.65 2.68
CA ALA A 128 13.41 7.75 3.64
C ALA A 128 12.05 8.45 3.88
N TRP A 129 11.09 8.26 2.99
CA TRP A 129 9.74 8.82 3.06
C TRP A 129 8.66 7.79 3.43
N ALA A 130 9.07 6.69 4.01
CA ALA A 130 8.16 5.61 4.40
C ALA A 130 7.18 6.03 5.51
N PHE A 131 7.58 6.92 6.43
CA PHE A 131 6.78 7.26 7.60
C PHE A 131 5.39 7.84 7.28
N PRO A 132 5.22 8.84 6.40
CA PRO A 132 3.89 9.35 6.09
C PRO A 132 2.98 8.29 5.46
N VAL A 133 3.51 7.36 4.69
CA VAL A 133 2.75 6.25 4.10
C VAL A 133 2.38 5.21 5.17
N PHE A 134 3.31 4.89 6.06
CA PHE A 134 3.06 4.03 7.21
C PHE A 134 2.01 4.64 8.15
N LEU A 135 2.14 5.94 8.48
CA LEU A 135 1.15 6.66 9.29
C LEU A 135 -0.24 6.63 8.66
N ALA A 136 -0.32 6.81 7.33
CA ALA A 136 -1.59 6.68 6.62
C ALA A 136 -2.19 5.27 6.71
N CYS A 137 -1.34 4.22 6.71
CA CYS A 137 -1.82 2.85 6.96
C CYS A 137 -2.35 2.71 8.39
N LEU A 138 -1.65 3.24 9.40
CA LEU A 138 -2.08 3.20 10.79
C LEU A 138 -3.36 4.00 11.05
N THR A 139 -3.66 4.99 10.24
CA THR A 139 -4.83 5.89 10.36
C THR A 139 -5.93 5.55 9.36
N ALA A 140 -5.78 4.49 8.57
CA ALA A 140 -6.82 4.00 7.68
C ALA A 140 -8.04 3.51 8.47
N PHE A 141 -9.24 3.69 7.90
CA PHE A 141 -10.49 3.34 8.57
C PHE A 141 -10.54 1.87 9.03
N SER A 142 -9.98 0.94 8.25
CA SER A 142 -9.92 -0.47 8.58
C SER A 142 -8.87 -0.84 9.64
N PHE A 143 -7.89 0.06 9.93
CA PHE A 143 -6.72 -0.32 10.74
C PHE A 143 -7.10 -0.72 12.16
N TRP A 144 -7.89 0.09 12.85
CA TRP A 144 -8.29 -0.21 14.23
C TRP A 144 -9.13 -1.49 14.30
N ALA A 145 -10.17 -1.59 13.46
CA ALA A 145 -11.04 -2.76 13.41
C ALA A 145 -10.26 -4.06 13.16
N TYR A 146 -9.32 -4.04 12.23
CA TYR A 146 -8.45 -5.19 11.96
C TYR A 146 -7.43 -5.48 13.06
N GLY A 147 -6.98 -4.47 13.78
CA GLY A 147 -6.04 -4.64 14.88
C GLY A 147 -6.66 -5.25 16.13
N VAL A 148 -7.94 -5.00 16.39
CA VAL A 148 -8.59 -5.38 17.65
C VAL A 148 -9.66 -6.47 17.50
N ASN A 149 -10.39 -6.49 16.38
CA ASN A 149 -11.47 -7.41 16.09
C ASN A 149 -11.10 -8.42 14.98
N GLY A 150 -10.88 -7.94 13.77
CA GLY A 150 -10.56 -8.77 12.60
C GLY A 150 -9.08 -9.18 12.49
N ILE A 151 -8.47 -9.72 13.55
CA ILE A 151 -7.03 -9.94 13.70
C ILE A 151 -6.44 -10.74 12.54
N ARG A 152 -7.11 -11.82 12.09
CA ARG A 152 -6.66 -12.65 10.96
C ARG A 152 -6.60 -11.87 9.66
N ASN A 153 -7.63 -11.08 9.37
CA ASN A 153 -7.69 -10.20 8.21
C ASN A 153 -6.60 -9.12 8.26
N GLY A 154 -6.37 -8.54 9.44
CA GLY A 154 -5.31 -7.56 9.66
C GLY A 154 -3.93 -8.11 9.32
N MET A 155 -3.56 -9.25 9.91
CA MET A 155 -2.30 -9.95 9.63
C MET A 155 -2.16 -10.28 8.14
N ALA A 156 -3.22 -10.85 7.55
CA ALA A 156 -3.24 -11.28 6.16
C ALA A 156 -3.07 -10.11 5.18
N THR A 157 -3.83 -9.02 5.34
CA THR A 157 -3.72 -7.83 4.47
C THR A 157 -2.41 -7.07 4.64
N SER A 158 -1.84 -7.06 5.84
CA SER A 158 -0.53 -6.48 6.13
C SER A 158 0.59 -7.24 5.40
N VAL A 159 0.60 -8.57 5.51
CA VAL A 159 1.56 -9.44 4.79
C VAL A 159 1.35 -9.34 3.28
N LEU A 160 0.11 -9.24 2.81
CA LEU A 160 -0.18 -9.06 1.39
C LEU A 160 0.35 -7.71 0.86
N LEU A 161 0.22 -6.61 1.62
CA LEU A 161 0.80 -5.33 1.24
C LEU A 161 2.32 -5.40 1.15
N LEU A 162 2.97 -6.16 2.05
CA LEU A 162 4.39 -6.45 1.98
C LEU A 162 4.72 -7.28 0.72
N ALA A 163 3.90 -8.27 0.36
CA ALA A 163 4.07 -9.01 -0.89
C ALA A 163 4.03 -8.08 -2.12
N PHE A 164 3.09 -7.13 -2.17
CA PHE A 164 3.02 -6.13 -3.25
C PHE A 164 4.26 -5.25 -3.29
N ALA A 165 4.85 -4.91 -2.14
CA ALA A 165 6.10 -4.16 -2.09
C ALA A 165 7.28 -4.92 -2.74
N PHE A 166 7.20 -6.26 -2.81
CA PHE A 166 8.19 -7.11 -3.47
C PHE A 166 7.79 -7.55 -4.89
N HIS A 167 6.95 -6.75 -5.58
CA HIS A 167 6.49 -7.04 -6.95
C HIS A 167 7.60 -7.25 -7.99
N ASP A 168 8.80 -6.74 -7.72
CA ASP A 168 10.02 -6.88 -8.52
C ASP A 168 10.81 -8.16 -8.20
N LYS A 169 10.46 -8.89 -7.13
CA LYS A 169 11.11 -10.11 -6.66
C LYS A 169 10.11 -11.26 -6.48
N PRO A 170 9.74 -11.98 -7.55
CA PRO A 170 8.73 -13.04 -7.51
C PRO A 170 8.99 -14.11 -6.45
N VAL A 171 10.27 -14.47 -6.23
CA VAL A 171 10.69 -15.47 -5.24
C VAL A 171 10.31 -15.08 -3.79
N VAL A 172 10.19 -13.78 -3.50
CA VAL A 172 9.74 -13.29 -2.19
C VAL A 172 8.24 -12.99 -2.21
N MET A 173 7.75 -12.43 -3.31
CA MET A 173 6.35 -12.01 -3.46
C MET A 173 5.38 -13.19 -3.33
N PHE A 174 5.61 -14.29 -4.05
CA PHE A 174 4.67 -15.43 -4.02
C PHE A 174 4.60 -16.15 -2.66
N PRO A 175 5.70 -16.43 -1.96
CA PRO A 175 5.62 -16.95 -0.59
C PRO A 175 4.87 -16.03 0.37
N LEU A 176 5.06 -14.69 0.28
CA LEU A 176 4.30 -13.74 1.08
C LEU A 176 2.80 -13.73 0.73
N MET A 177 2.44 -13.88 -0.56
CA MET A 177 1.04 -14.03 -0.98
C MET A 177 0.43 -15.32 -0.43
N ALA A 178 1.18 -16.43 -0.47
CA ALA A 178 0.77 -17.70 0.12
C ALA A 178 0.60 -17.59 1.64
N ALA A 179 1.52 -16.89 2.33
CA ALA A 179 1.41 -16.63 3.75
C ALA A 179 0.18 -15.77 4.09
N ALA A 180 -0.10 -14.73 3.28
CA ALA A 180 -1.28 -13.91 3.45
C ALA A 180 -2.57 -14.75 3.34
N TRP A 181 -2.67 -15.60 2.33
CA TRP A 181 -3.76 -16.55 2.20
C TRP A 181 -3.86 -17.52 3.38
N GLY A 182 -2.73 -18.04 3.84
CA GLY A 182 -2.66 -18.94 4.99
C GLY A 182 -3.11 -18.28 6.31
N PHE A 183 -2.99 -16.95 6.45
CA PHE A 183 -3.55 -16.21 7.56
C PHE A 183 -5.03 -15.95 7.40
N HIS A 184 -5.53 -15.69 6.18
CA HIS A 184 -6.95 -15.57 5.91
C HIS A 184 -7.31 -15.69 4.43
N GLY A 185 -8.22 -16.61 4.11
CA GLY A 185 -8.64 -16.97 2.76
C GLY A 185 -9.16 -15.80 1.92
N SER A 186 -9.78 -14.78 2.53
CA SER A 186 -10.32 -13.60 1.82
C SER A 186 -9.29 -12.81 1.03
N THR A 187 -7.98 -12.92 1.37
CA THR A 187 -6.90 -12.27 0.61
C THR A 187 -6.70 -12.82 -0.80
N LEU A 188 -7.34 -13.95 -1.14
CA LEU A 188 -7.36 -14.43 -2.53
C LEU A 188 -7.96 -13.41 -3.49
N LEU A 189 -8.97 -12.64 -3.07
CA LEU A 189 -9.59 -11.61 -3.90
C LEU A 189 -8.61 -10.51 -4.30
N PRO A 190 -7.95 -9.75 -3.38
CA PRO A 190 -6.97 -8.75 -3.77
C PRO A 190 -5.70 -9.35 -4.38
N THR A 191 -5.31 -10.59 -4.04
CA THR A 191 -4.21 -11.32 -4.67
C THR A 191 -4.52 -11.62 -6.13
N GLY A 192 -5.68 -12.20 -6.41
CA GLY A 192 -6.15 -12.48 -7.77
C GLY A 192 -6.26 -11.19 -8.59
N ALA A 193 -6.81 -10.13 -8.01
CA ALA A 193 -6.86 -8.81 -8.64
C ALA A 193 -5.44 -8.32 -9.01
N PHE A 194 -4.48 -8.39 -8.09
CA PHE A 194 -3.10 -7.95 -8.35
C PHE A 194 -2.40 -8.74 -9.44
N LEU A 195 -2.68 -10.03 -9.55
CA LEU A 195 -2.13 -10.89 -10.59
C LEU A 195 -2.82 -10.65 -11.94
N LEU A 196 -4.16 -10.50 -11.95
CA LEU A 196 -4.95 -10.31 -13.17
C LEU A 196 -4.64 -8.97 -13.87
N VAL A 197 -4.50 -7.88 -13.12
CA VAL A 197 -4.19 -6.56 -13.68
C VAL A 197 -2.80 -6.47 -14.31
N ARG A 198 -1.96 -7.48 -14.13
CA ARG A 198 -0.68 -7.61 -14.85
C ARG A 198 -0.89 -7.81 -16.36
N TYR A 199 -1.96 -8.49 -16.72
CA TYR A 199 -2.29 -8.80 -18.13
C TYR A 199 -3.07 -7.66 -18.77
N VAL A 200 -4.02 -7.06 -18.06
CA VAL A 200 -4.82 -5.92 -18.53
C VAL A 200 -4.30 -4.64 -17.88
N LYS A 201 -3.36 -3.97 -18.57
CA LYS A 201 -2.64 -2.80 -18.02
C LYS A 201 -3.39 -1.47 -18.17
N ARG A 202 -4.51 -1.44 -18.91
CA ARG A 202 -5.27 -0.22 -19.19
C ARG A 202 -6.15 0.13 -18.00
N THR A 203 -5.81 1.20 -17.29
CA THR A 203 -6.56 1.69 -16.12
C THR A 203 -7.98 2.11 -16.50
N GLU A 204 -8.18 2.58 -17.72
CA GLU A 204 -9.49 3.00 -18.24
C GLU A 204 -10.50 1.84 -18.22
N ILE A 205 -10.06 0.61 -18.50
CA ILE A 205 -10.92 -0.58 -18.47
C ILE A 205 -11.38 -0.86 -17.03
N TRP A 206 -10.46 -0.82 -16.06
CA TRP A 206 -10.79 -1.07 -14.68
C TRP A 206 -11.64 0.04 -14.06
N LEU A 207 -11.42 1.28 -14.49
CA LEU A 207 -12.26 2.41 -14.10
C LEU A 207 -13.67 2.27 -14.66
N ALA A 208 -13.80 1.92 -15.94
CA ALA A 208 -15.11 1.67 -16.56
C ALA A 208 -15.84 0.51 -15.87
N PHE A 209 -15.13 -0.58 -15.55
CA PHE A 209 -15.67 -1.71 -14.80
C PHE A 209 -16.13 -1.29 -13.40
N TRP A 210 -15.33 -0.47 -12.67
CA TRP A 210 -15.67 0.06 -11.37
C TRP A 210 -16.95 0.92 -11.41
N VAL A 211 -17.05 1.82 -12.40
CA VAL A 211 -18.24 2.65 -12.60
C VAL A 211 -19.45 1.78 -12.94
N LEU A 212 -19.29 0.79 -13.81
CA LEU A 212 -20.35 -0.16 -14.15
C LEU A 212 -20.88 -0.89 -12.92
N CYS A 213 -19.98 -1.42 -12.09
CA CYS A 213 -20.38 -2.09 -10.84
C CYS A 213 -21.13 -1.14 -9.89
N ALA A 214 -20.69 0.14 -9.78
CA ALA A 214 -21.37 1.13 -8.97
C ALA A 214 -22.79 1.43 -9.49
N VAL A 215 -22.96 1.57 -10.81
CA VAL A 215 -24.27 1.77 -11.45
C VAL A 215 -25.17 0.56 -11.25
N VAL A 216 -24.66 -0.65 -11.54
CA VAL A 216 -25.42 -1.90 -11.37
C VAL A 216 -25.89 -2.04 -9.94
N SER A 217 -25.02 -1.88 -8.95
CA SER A 217 -25.38 -2.01 -7.55
C SER A 217 -26.39 -0.94 -7.09
N SER A 218 -26.30 0.29 -7.63
CA SER A 218 -27.24 1.36 -7.30
C SER A 218 -28.64 1.15 -7.89
N VAL A 219 -28.74 0.48 -9.07
CA VAL A 219 -30.00 0.28 -9.78
C VAL A 219 -30.63 -1.08 -9.46
N ALA A 220 -29.83 -2.13 -9.39
CA ALA A 220 -30.28 -3.50 -9.26
C ALA A 220 -30.45 -3.94 -7.79
N GLY A 221 -30.15 -3.09 -6.82
CA GLY A 221 -30.26 -3.43 -5.39
C GLY A 221 -29.45 -4.69 -5.04
N ASN A 222 -30.10 -5.70 -4.46
CA ASN A 222 -29.47 -6.93 -3.98
C ASN A 222 -29.11 -7.94 -5.10
N ALA A 223 -29.19 -7.59 -6.38
CA ALA A 223 -28.90 -8.54 -7.46
C ALA A 223 -27.45 -9.05 -7.46
N GLY A 224 -26.50 -8.23 -6.95
CA GLY A 224 -25.10 -8.63 -6.79
C GLY A 224 -24.93 -9.72 -5.73
N GLU A 225 -25.59 -9.58 -4.59
CA GLU A 225 -25.63 -10.57 -3.51
C GLU A 225 -26.26 -11.86 -3.97
N MET A 226 -27.39 -11.80 -4.70
CA MET A 226 -28.06 -12.96 -5.28
C MET A 226 -27.15 -13.71 -6.26
N LEU A 227 -26.39 -12.98 -7.08
CA LEU A 227 -25.43 -13.58 -8.01
C LEU A 227 -24.30 -14.30 -7.25
N VAL A 228 -23.74 -13.66 -6.22
CA VAL A 228 -22.70 -14.27 -5.39
C VAL A 228 -23.22 -15.49 -4.64
N ALA A 229 -24.44 -15.44 -4.11
CA ALA A 229 -25.10 -16.59 -3.47
C ALA A 229 -25.25 -17.76 -4.44
N HIS A 230 -25.73 -17.48 -5.66
CA HIS A 230 -25.99 -18.52 -6.66
C HIS A 230 -24.71 -19.22 -7.15
N TYR A 231 -23.62 -18.48 -7.30
CA TYR A 231 -22.33 -19.02 -7.77
C TYR A 231 -21.33 -19.31 -6.65
N ASN A 232 -21.79 -19.34 -5.38
CA ASN A 232 -20.92 -19.59 -4.25
C ASN A 232 -20.34 -21.01 -4.29
N PRO A 233 -19.05 -21.22 -4.57
CA PRO A 233 -18.43 -22.54 -4.56
C PRO A 233 -18.28 -23.13 -3.14
N TYR A 234 -18.54 -22.32 -2.12
CA TYR A 234 -18.51 -22.70 -0.70
C TYR A 234 -19.93 -22.74 -0.10
N ALA A 235 -20.90 -23.22 -0.86
CA ALA A 235 -22.31 -23.32 -0.46
C ALA A 235 -22.55 -24.10 0.85
N SER A 236 -21.54 -24.82 1.33
CA SER A 236 -21.54 -25.50 2.64
C SER A 236 -21.10 -24.60 3.81
N ASP A 237 -20.71 -23.35 3.57
CA ASP A 237 -20.35 -22.42 4.64
C ASP A 237 -21.56 -21.56 5.02
N ASP A 238 -22.27 -21.96 6.08
CA ASP A 238 -23.45 -21.27 6.66
C ASP A 238 -23.21 -19.78 6.94
N ARG A 239 -21.93 -19.35 6.96
CA ARG A 239 -21.57 -17.95 7.20
C ARG A 239 -21.88 -17.07 5.99
N ILE A 240 -21.68 -17.56 4.76
CA ILE A 240 -21.98 -16.78 3.55
C ILE A 240 -23.48 -16.60 3.41
N GLU A 241 -24.25 -17.64 3.72
CA GLU A 241 -25.70 -17.58 3.74
C GLU A 241 -26.22 -16.56 4.75
N LYS A 242 -25.64 -16.51 5.97
CA LYS A 242 -25.94 -15.47 6.97
C LYS A 242 -25.59 -14.06 6.52
N TYR A 243 -24.52 -13.86 5.72
CA TYR A 243 -24.16 -12.54 5.20
C TYR A 243 -25.10 -12.07 4.08
N ILE A 244 -25.74 -12.99 3.37
CA ILE A 244 -26.62 -12.67 2.24
C ILE A 244 -28.08 -12.58 2.69
N HIS A 245 -28.50 -13.44 3.62
CA HIS A 245 -29.88 -13.56 4.11
C HIS A 245 -30.08 -13.09 5.57
N GLY A 246 -29.03 -12.54 6.21
CA GLY A 246 -29.09 -11.98 7.56
C GLY A 246 -30.14 -10.88 7.67
N SER A 247 -30.78 -10.81 8.81
CA SER A 247 -31.94 -10.00 9.17
C SER A 247 -32.10 -8.68 8.40
N ASN A 248 -33.23 -8.53 7.74
CA ASN A 248 -33.65 -7.47 6.82
C ASN A 248 -33.59 -6.01 7.36
N GLU A 249 -33.04 -5.75 8.52
CA GLU A 249 -33.08 -4.43 9.16
C GLU A 249 -31.80 -3.59 9.01
N GLU A 250 -30.64 -4.18 8.65
CA GLU A 250 -29.38 -3.45 8.53
C GLU A 250 -28.74 -3.43 7.13
N GLY A 251 -29.22 -4.24 6.19
CA GLY A 251 -28.75 -4.31 4.81
C GLY A 251 -29.26 -3.12 3.98
N GLY A 252 -28.46 -2.08 3.82
CA GLY A 252 -28.80 -0.93 2.99
C GLY A 252 -27.61 -0.46 2.17
N PHE A 253 -27.88 0.28 1.10
CA PHE A 253 -26.83 0.87 0.28
C PHE A 253 -25.91 1.80 1.10
N ARG A 254 -24.66 1.40 1.27
CA ARG A 254 -23.67 2.11 2.09
C ARG A 254 -23.02 3.26 1.27
N ALA A 255 -23.80 4.32 1.06
CA ALA A 255 -23.34 5.52 0.36
C ALA A 255 -22.10 6.17 1.01
N ASP A 256 -21.99 6.11 2.33
CA ASP A 256 -20.84 6.57 3.11
C ASP A 256 -19.55 5.80 2.72
N PHE A 257 -19.63 4.49 2.57
CA PHE A 257 -18.50 3.65 2.17
C PHE A 257 -18.16 3.81 0.69
N LEU A 258 -19.15 3.99 -0.18
CA LEU A 258 -18.91 4.31 -1.57
C LEU A 258 -18.21 5.67 -1.71
N ALA A 259 -18.65 6.69 -0.97
CA ALA A 259 -18.00 8.01 -0.94
C ALA A 259 -16.53 7.90 -0.48
N TYR A 260 -16.24 7.10 0.54
CA TYR A 260 -14.87 6.84 0.98
C TYR A 260 -14.04 6.15 -0.11
N SER A 261 -14.63 5.16 -0.80
CA SER A 261 -13.97 4.42 -1.87
C SER A 261 -13.66 5.25 -3.12
N ILE A 262 -14.44 6.31 -3.39
CA ILE A 262 -14.22 7.24 -4.51
C ILE A 262 -12.97 8.11 -4.28
N VAL A 263 -12.63 8.43 -3.03
CA VAL A 263 -11.55 9.37 -2.68
C VAL A 263 -10.21 9.01 -3.35
N PRO A 264 -9.67 7.77 -3.26
CA PRO A 264 -8.42 7.43 -3.93
C PRO A 264 -8.52 7.45 -5.45
N VAL A 265 -9.69 7.14 -6.02
CA VAL A 265 -9.92 7.18 -7.47
C VAL A 265 -9.83 8.62 -7.97
N VAL A 266 -10.61 9.51 -7.39
CA VAL A 266 -10.61 10.95 -7.72
C VAL A 266 -9.26 11.59 -7.39
N GLY A 267 -8.68 11.28 -6.24
CA GLY A 267 -7.37 11.76 -5.82
C GLY A 267 -6.28 11.39 -6.84
N THR A 268 -6.26 10.15 -7.28
CA THR A 268 -5.32 9.66 -8.30
C THR A 268 -5.51 10.40 -9.64
N LEU A 269 -6.74 10.51 -10.11
CA LEU A 269 -7.02 11.09 -11.43
C LEU A 269 -6.81 12.62 -11.47
N LEU A 270 -7.20 13.33 -10.43
CA LEU A 270 -7.18 14.80 -10.41
C LEU A 270 -5.87 15.37 -9.87
N LEU A 271 -5.40 14.89 -8.72
CA LEU A 271 -4.26 15.50 -8.02
C LEU A 271 -2.91 15.12 -8.64
N ALA A 272 -2.72 13.88 -9.02
CA ALA A 272 -1.50 13.44 -9.69
C ALA A 272 -1.28 14.15 -11.02
N GLY A 273 -2.36 14.48 -11.74
CA GLY A 273 -2.33 15.18 -13.00
C GLY A 273 -1.96 16.67 -12.91
N ARG A 274 -2.54 17.39 -11.95
CA ARG A 274 -2.26 18.84 -11.77
C ARG A 274 -0.80 19.11 -11.41
N THR A 275 -0.16 18.20 -10.68
CA THR A 275 1.24 18.33 -10.29
C THR A 275 2.19 18.38 -11.48
N ARG A 276 1.98 17.58 -12.49
CA ARG A 276 2.86 17.47 -13.66
C ARG A 276 2.65 18.62 -14.65
N ALA A 277 1.42 19.10 -14.81
CA ALA A 277 1.12 20.26 -15.64
C ALA A 277 1.81 21.53 -15.13
N ARG A 278 1.83 21.71 -13.79
CA ARG A 278 2.51 22.87 -13.16
C ARG A 278 4.04 22.81 -13.32
N THR A 279 4.64 21.62 -13.18
CA THR A 279 6.08 21.43 -13.34
C THR A 279 6.50 21.68 -14.80
N ARG A 280 5.70 21.28 -15.78
CA ARG A 280 5.95 21.58 -17.20
C ARG A 280 5.83 23.07 -17.52
N ARG A 281 4.83 23.76 -16.97
CA ARG A 281 4.66 25.22 -17.16
C ARG A 281 5.83 26.02 -16.56
N LEU A 282 6.33 25.57 -15.41
CA LEU A 282 7.52 26.17 -14.78
C LEU A 282 8.79 25.88 -15.59
N GLY A 283 8.98 24.65 -16.07
CA GLY A 283 10.11 24.30 -16.95
C GLY A 283 10.05 25.02 -18.31
N ALA A 284 8.88 25.19 -18.90
CA ALA A 284 8.68 25.95 -20.13
C ALA A 284 8.94 27.45 -19.92
N ARG A 285 8.55 28.03 -18.77
CA ARG A 285 8.83 29.43 -18.43
C ARG A 285 10.32 29.70 -18.17
N VAL A 286 11.04 28.74 -17.58
CA VAL A 286 12.51 28.83 -17.37
C VAL A 286 13.25 28.65 -18.70
N GLY A 287 12.70 27.84 -19.63
CA GLY A 287 13.29 27.63 -20.96
C GLY A 287 13.03 28.75 -22.00
N SER A 288 12.05 29.61 -21.74
CA SER A 288 11.69 30.74 -22.63
C SER A 288 12.16 32.11 -22.16
N GLY A 289 12.96 32.17 -21.09
CA GLY A 289 13.60 33.43 -20.66
C GLY A 289 14.66 33.88 -21.67
N PRO A 290 14.79 35.21 -21.97
CA PRO A 290 15.70 35.74 -22.97
C PRO A 290 17.20 35.59 -22.64
N GLY A 291 17.53 34.86 -21.56
CA GLY A 291 18.91 34.71 -21.06
C GLY A 291 19.71 33.51 -21.57
N LEU A 292 19.17 32.63 -22.43
CA LEU A 292 19.87 31.38 -22.85
C LEU A 292 20.66 31.50 -24.16
N ASN A 293 20.84 32.71 -24.71
CA ASN A 293 21.76 32.94 -25.88
C ASN A 293 23.26 32.85 -25.50
N TRP A 294 23.60 32.87 -24.22
CA TRP A 294 25.00 32.78 -23.80
C TRP A 294 25.59 31.35 -23.85
N MET A 295 24.76 30.32 -23.76
CA MET A 295 25.23 28.92 -23.88
C MET A 295 25.57 28.51 -25.34
N ARG A 296 25.03 29.18 -26.34
CA ARG A 296 25.42 28.98 -27.74
C ARG A 296 26.78 29.59 -28.04
N SER A 297 27.15 30.66 -27.35
CA SER A 297 28.49 31.32 -27.49
C SER A 297 29.63 30.50 -26.86
N ARG A 298 29.38 29.61 -25.90
CA ARG A 298 30.43 28.74 -25.33
C ARG A 298 30.93 27.64 -26.26
N ARG A 299 30.16 27.23 -27.27
CA ARG A 299 30.65 26.29 -28.31
C ARG A 299 31.59 26.93 -29.33
N ALA A 300 31.60 28.25 -29.41
CA ALA A 300 32.52 28.97 -30.28
C ALA A 300 33.90 29.28 -29.62
N LEU A 301 33.95 29.23 -28.27
CA LEU A 301 35.19 29.50 -27.52
C LEU A 301 35.98 28.25 -27.12
N SER A 302 35.46 27.05 -27.32
CA SER A 302 36.20 25.81 -27.11
C SER A 302 37.12 25.42 -28.28
N ALA A 303 37.14 26.23 -29.34
CA ALA A 303 38.06 26.05 -30.46
C ALA A 303 39.39 26.80 -30.27
N ILE A 304 39.54 27.58 -29.19
CA ILE A 304 40.82 28.24 -28.85
C ILE A 304 41.34 27.56 -27.57
N GLY A 305 42.30 26.66 -27.75
CA GLY A 305 42.89 25.88 -26.68
C GLY A 305 43.55 26.75 -25.59
N MET A 306 43.28 26.39 -24.36
CA MET A 306 44.17 26.52 -23.22
C MET A 306 43.78 25.62 -22.08
N GLY A 307 44.62 24.90 -21.60
CA GLY A 307 44.97 23.85 -20.75
C GLY A 307 44.48 23.84 -19.31
N SER A 308 44.51 22.64 -18.85
CA SER A 308 44.80 22.11 -17.50
C SER A 308 44.11 22.69 -16.27
N GLY A 309 43.48 21.77 -15.55
CA GLY A 309 43.08 21.99 -14.15
C GLY A 309 42.26 20.82 -13.59
N LYS A 310 42.91 19.67 -13.37
CA LYS A 310 42.33 18.57 -12.59
C LYS A 310 42.14 19.04 -11.15
N ARG A 311 40.92 18.95 -10.61
CA ARG A 311 40.67 18.68 -9.19
C ARG A 311 39.60 17.68 -9.05
N ALA A 312 39.98 16.55 -8.43
CA ALA A 312 39.16 15.46 -7.98
C ALA A 312 38.27 15.91 -6.79
N CYS A 313 37.08 15.43 -6.77
CA CYS A 313 36.35 15.17 -5.54
C CYS A 313 35.51 13.90 -5.73
N ALA A 314 36.09 12.79 -5.26
CA ALA A 314 35.43 11.51 -5.05
C ALA A 314 34.68 11.54 -3.72
N GLN A 315 33.61 10.86 -3.64
CA GLN A 315 33.20 9.89 -2.61
C GLN A 315 31.70 9.87 -2.47
N GLY A 316 31.07 8.96 -3.18
CA GLY A 316 29.73 8.45 -2.88
C GLY A 316 29.89 7.01 -2.40
N GLY A 317 29.86 6.79 -1.10
CA GLY A 317 29.99 5.46 -0.51
C GLY A 317 28.82 4.54 -0.85
N ARG A 318 29.14 3.46 -1.51
CA ARG A 318 28.27 2.31 -1.77
C ARG A 318 28.36 1.37 -0.57
N TRP A 319 27.27 1.14 0.13
CA TRP A 319 27.20 0.12 1.18
C TRP A 319 26.80 -1.21 0.55
N ASP A 320 27.79 -2.09 0.36
CA ASP A 320 27.57 -3.51 0.02
C ASP A 320 27.47 -4.32 1.31
N TRP A 321 26.36 -5.04 1.47
CA TRP A 321 26.23 -6.08 2.47
C TRP A 321 26.89 -7.35 1.95
N GLY A 322 28.19 -7.51 2.21
CA GLY A 322 28.93 -8.73 1.95
C GLY A 322 28.61 -9.79 3.01
N VAL A 323 27.98 -10.87 2.58
CA VAL A 323 27.90 -12.11 3.35
C VAL A 323 29.29 -12.78 3.28
N ALA A 324 29.95 -12.88 4.42
CA ALA A 324 31.20 -13.60 4.57
C ALA A 324 30.93 -15.12 4.47
N SER A 325 31.23 -15.73 3.33
CA SER A 325 31.39 -17.19 3.22
C SER A 325 32.87 -17.53 3.27
N ALA A 326 33.24 -18.25 4.31
CA ALA A 326 34.58 -18.82 4.49
C ALA A 326 34.93 -19.81 3.34
N ARG A 327 36.03 -19.54 2.65
CA ARG A 327 36.65 -20.51 1.74
C ARG A 327 37.80 -21.20 2.44
N LEU A 328 37.69 -22.49 2.60
CA LEU A 328 38.83 -23.41 2.79
C LEU A 328 39.46 -23.72 1.44
N GLY A 329 40.78 -23.81 1.44
CA GLY A 329 41.64 -23.81 0.29
C GLY A 329 41.64 -25.09 -0.57
N GLY A 330 42.27 -24.97 -1.74
CA GLY A 330 42.62 -26.07 -2.62
C GLY A 330 43.40 -25.54 -3.81
N ALA A 331 44.66 -25.91 -3.85
CA ALA A 331 45.65 -25.56 -4.84
C ALA A 331 45.47 -26.29 -6.20
N GLY A 332 45.98 -25.67 -7.31
CA GLY A 332 46.48 -26.48 -8.40
C GLY A 332 46.24 -25.98 -9.82
N ARG A 333 47.30 -25.41 -10.42
CA ARG A 333 47.81 -25.57 -11.81
C ARG A 333 46.94 -25.13 -13.01
N GLY A 334 47.30 -24.06 -13.71
CA GLY A 334 48.19 -24.06 -14.88
C GLY A 334 47.51 -24.04 -16.26
N PRO A 335 48.11 -23.45 -17.30
CA PRO A 335 47.38 -22.72 -18.32
C PRO A 335 47.22 -23.47 -19.65
N SER A 336 46.25 -23.14 -20.47
CA SER A 336 46.30 -23.42 -21.91
C SER A 336 45.58 -22.33 -22.72
N SER A 337 46.34 -21.79 -23.60
CA SER A 337 46.20 -21.04 -24.84
C SER A 337 45.01 -21.48 -25.72
N GLY A 338 44.41 -20.49 -26.44
CA GLY A 338 43.79 -20.81 -27.71
C GLY A 338 42.77 -19.83 -28.26
N LEU A 339 43.22 -18.99 -29.17
CA LEU A 339 42.55 -18.51 -30.39
C LEU A 339 41.33 -17.57 -30.31
N ALA A 340 41.65 -16.32 -30.60
CA ALA A 340 40.76 -15.29 -31.10
C ALA A 340 40.28 -15.62 -32.52
N ALA A 341 38.99 -15.40 -32.78
CA ALA A 341 38.47 -15.20 -34.15
C ALA A 341 37.67 -13.91 -34.17
N ALA A 342 38.23 -12.98 -34.90
CA ALA A 342 37.61 -11.70 -35.24
C ALA A 342 36.42 -11.93 -36.20
N TRP A 343 35.30 -11.29 -35.93
CA TRP A 343 34.25 -11.01 -36.93
C TRP A 343 34.05 -9.49 -37.01
N GLU A 344 34.64 -8.92 -38.03
CA GLU A 344 34.28 -7.57 -38.52
C GLU A 344 32.95 -7.65 -39.24
N SER A 345 32.02 -6.77 -38.88
CA SER A 345 30.77 -6.51 -39.60
C SER A 345 30.82 -5.13 -40.23
N PRO A 346 30.49 -4.98 -41.52
CA PRO A 346 30.59 -3.71 -42.23
C PRO A 346 29.42 -2.79 -41.89
N GLY A 347 29.73 -1.47 -41.88
CA GLY A 347 28.83 -0.39 -41.55
C GLY A 347 27.55 -0.33 -42.37
N GLY A 348 26.45 -0.36 -41.66
CA GLY A 348 25.14 0.03 -42.16
C GLY A 348 24.74 1.39 -41.60
N ARG A 349 24.78 2.44 -42.42
CA ARG A 349 24.13 3.74 -42.09
C ARG A 349 22.62 3.54 -42.11
N GLY A 350 22.05 3.25 -40.95
CA GLY A 350 20.59 3.26 -40.75
C GLY A 350 20.08 4.71 -40.77
N LEU A 351 19.40 5.06 -41.81
CA LEU A 351 18.53 6.25 -41.89
C LEU A 351 17.50 6.15 -40.78
N ALA A 352 17.61 7.03 -39.80
CA ALA A 352 16.62 7.18 -38.73
C ALA A 352 15.30 7.58 -39.38
N ALA A 353 14.35 6.65 -39.40
CA ALA A 353 12.97 6.94 -39.79
C ALA A 353 12.42 8.07 -38.89
N PRO A 354 11.70 9.06 -39.45
CA PRO A 354 11.07 10.11 -38.65
C PRO A 354 10.09 9.47 -37.69
N GLN A 355 10.32 9.61 -36.39
CA GLN A 355 9.37 9.22 -35.36
C GLN A 355 8.06 9.99 -35.61
N ALA A 356 7.05 9.34 -36.13
CA ALA A 356 5.72 9.88 -36.25
C ALA A 356 5.27 10.38 -34.86
N LYS A 357 5.08 11.68 -34.74
CA LYS A 357 4.47 12.30 -33.57
C LYS A 357 3.06 11.75 -33.46
N ALA A 358 2.88 10.73 -32.63
CA ALA A 358 1.57 10.23 -32.29
C ALA A 358 0.71 11.38 -31.79
N THR A 359 -0.33 11.71 -32.51
CA THR A 359 -1.34 12.68 -32.09
C THR A 359 -1.92 12.22 -30.75
N PRO A 360 -1.96 13.07 -29.71
CA PRO A 360 -2.50 12.69 -28.43
C PRO A 360 -3.98 12.31 -28.58
N GLY A 361 -4.32 11.05 -28.36
CA GLY A 361 -5.71 10.61 -28.34
C GLY A 361 -6.53 11.35 -27.27
N ALA A 362 -7.84 11.36 -27.41
CA ALA A 362 -8.76 12.02 -26.44
C ALA A 362 -8.55 11.57 -24.99
N SER A 363 -8.05 10.34 -24.76
CA SER A 363 -7.67 9.78 -23.46
C SER A 363 -6.46 10.49 -22.80
N ASP A 364 -5.63 11.19 -23.57
CA ASP A 364 -4.50 11.95 -23.03
C ASP A 364 -4.92 13.27 -22.35
N ARG A 365 -6.19 13.60 -22.38
CA ARG A 365 -6.73 14.84 -21.79
C ARG A 365 -6.87 14.78 -20.28
N LEU A 366 -6.99 13.59 -19.67
CA LEU A 366 -7.02 13.41 -18.23
C LEU A 366 -5.58 13.34 -17.66
N PRO A 367 -5.15 14.33 -16.88
CA PRO A 367 -3.76 14.44 -16.44
C PRO A 367 -3.28 13.26 -15.59
N GLY A 368 -4.16 12.58 -14.84
CA GLY A 368 -3.84 11.42 -14.01
C GLY A 368 -3.49 10.16 -14.80
N VAL A 369 -4.13 9.94 -15.95
CA VAL A 369 -3.88 8.79 -16.84
C VAL A 369 -2.43 8.75 -17.31
N ARG A 370 -1.82 9.91 -17.48
CA ARG A 370 -0.42 10.02 -17.91
C ARG A 370 0.58 9.56 -16.85
N LEU A 371 0.30 9.78 -15.55
CA LEU A 371 1.12 9.29 -14.45
C LEU A 371 1.05 7.75 -14.38
N LEU A 372 -0.14 7.18 -14.51
CA LEU A 372 -0.37 5.74 -14.52
C LEU A 372 0.38 5.02 -15.66
N ARG A 373 0.65 5.72 -16.77
CA ARG A 373 1.45 5.17 -17.88
C ARG A 373 2.96 5.20 -17.63
N THR A 374 3.46 6.00 -16.68
CA THR A 374 4.91 6.18 -16.46
C THR A 374 5.47 5.35 -15.32
N ASP A 375 4.62 4.87 -14.41
CA ASP A 375 5.02 3.99 -13.30
C ASP A 375 4.17 2.73 -13.32
N PRO A 376 4.72 1.60 -13.80
CA PRO A 376 3.96 0.34 -13.92
C PRO A 376 3.51 -0.24 -12.58
N PHE A 377 4.26 0.01 -11.49
CA PHE A 377 3.87 -0.46 -10.16
C PHE A 377 2.67 0.33 -9.63
N TYR A 378 2.73 1.66 -9.75
CA TYR A 378 1.61 2.50 -9.34
C TYR A 378 0.34 2.19 -10.14
N ALA A 379 0.48 2.02 -11.46
CA ALA A 379 -0.65 1.61 -12.29
C ALA A 379 -1.24 0.27 -11.84
N ARG A 380 -0.39 -0.71 -11.53
CA ARG A 380 -0.84 -2.00 -11.00
C ARG A 380 -1.57 -1.85 -9.67
N LEU A 381 -1.03 -1.06 -8.75
CA LEU A 381 -1.65 -0.81 -7.45
C LEU A 381 -3.05 -0.18 -7.58
N VAL A 382 -3.18 0.86 -8.43
CA VAL A 382 -4.46 1.53 -8.71
C VAL A 382 -5.44 0.56 -9.36
N ASN A 383 -5.01 -0.21 -10.37
CA ASN A 383 -5.87 -1.16 -11.07
C ASN A 383 -6.34 -2.28 -10.13
N THR A 384 -5.46 -2.75 -9.23
CA THR A 384 -5.81 -3.74 -8.19
C THR A 384 -6.86 -3.18 -7.24
N TYR A 385 -6.68 -1.93 -6.80
CA TYR A 385 -7.66 -1.25 -5.97
C TYR A 385 -9.02 -1.14 -6.68
N LEU A 386 -9.03 -0.68 -7.94
CA LEU A 386 -10.26 -0.54 -8.72
C LEU A 386 -11.00 -1.88 -8.86
N LEU A 387 -10.28 -2.95 -9.20
CA LEU A 387 -10.89 -4.27 -9.38
C LEU A 387 -11.41 -4.84 -8.06
N ALA A 388 -10.59 -4.85 -7.00
CA ALA A 388 -10.99 -5.39 -5.71
C ALA A 388 -12.16 -4.59 -5.10
N ASN A 389 -12.16 -3.27 -5.27
CA ASN A 389 -13.22 -2.39 -4.80
C ASN A 389 -14.50 -2.53 -5.63
N ALA A 390 -14.40 -2.71 -6.96
CA ALA A 390 -15.54 -2.95 -7.83
C ALA A 390 -16.30 -4.23 -7.42
N LEU A 391 -15.56 -5.30 -7.11
CA LEU A 391 -16.16 -6.56 -6.67
C LEU A 391 -16.86 -6.41 -5.30
N TRP A 392 -16.32 -5.60 -4.38
CA TRP A 392 -17.03 -5.25 -3.16
C TRP A 392 -18.30 -4.43 -3.43
N ILE A 393 -18.27 -3.47 -4.36
CA ILE A 393 -19.44 -2.64 -4.67
C ILE A 393 -20.63 -3.50 -5.13
N LEU A 394 -20.40 -4.61 -5.81
CA LEU A 394 -21.46 -5.53 -6.20
C LEU A 394 -22.20 -6.17 -5.01
N VAL A 395 -21.55 -6.25 -3.85
CA VAL A 395 -22.11 -6.79 -2.60
C VAL A 395 -22.23 -5.72 -1.51
N ILE A 396 -22.46 -4.47 -1.89
CA ILE A 396 -22.50 -3.32 -0.97
C ILE A 396 -23.71 -3.36 -0.04
N HIS A 397 -24.77 -4.05 -0.42
CA HIS A 397 -26.00 -4.20 0.36
C HIS A 397 -25.92 -5.36 1.38
N ALA A 398 -24.90 -6.23 1.27
CA ALA A 398 -24.74 -7.37 2.15
C ALA A 398 -24.49 -6.93 3.60
N ASP A 399 -25.00 -7.71 4.54
CA ASP A 399 -24.65 -7.58 5.95
C ASP A 399 -23.13 -7.63 6.12
N GLN A 400 -22.59 -6.79 6.99
CA GLN A 400 -21.15 -6.68 7.21
C GLN A 400 -20.33 -6.42 5.93
N SER A 401 -20.91 -5.75 4.93
CA SER A 401 -20.23 -5.38 3.68
C SER A 401 -18.90 -4.61 3.91
N ASN A 402 -18.74 -3.99 5.09
CA ASN A 402 -17.49 -3.38 5.54
C ASN A 402 -16.30 -4.37 5.51
N ARG A 403 -16.52 -5.64 5.88
CA ARG A 403 -15.44 -6.66 5.86
C ARG A 403 -14.91 -6.91 4.45
N PHE A 404 -15.79 -6.85 3.45
CA PHE A 404 -15.39 -6.94 2.03
C PHE A 404 -14.74 -5.65 1.53
N ALA A 405 -15.23 -4.48 1.95
CA ALA A 405 -14.64 -3.18 1.61
C ALA A 405 -13.18 -3.09 2.05
N TYR A 406 -12.87 -3.59 3.25
CA TYR A 406 -11.53 -3.58 3.83
C TYR A 406 -10.50 -4.35 2.98
N LEU A 407 -10.92 -5.32 2.17
CA LEU A 407 -10.05 -6.05 1.24
C LEU A 407 -9.52 -5.20 0.08
N SER A 408 -10.06 -4.00 -0.11
CA SER A 408 -9.53 -2.99 -1.03
C SER A 408 -8.93 -1.80 -0.27
N TRP A 409 -9.50 -1.40 0.86
CA TRP A 409 -9.15 -0.18 1.59
C TRP A 409 -7.77 -0.24 2.26
N PHE A 410 -7.22 -1.41 2.56
CA PHE A 410 -5.86 -1.53 3.07
C PHE A 410 -4.79 -0.98 2.09
N MET A 411 -5.09 -0.92 0.79
CA MET A 411 -4.23 -0.34 -0.25
C MET A 411 -4.42 1.16 -0.42
N MET A 412 -5.54 1.73 0.07
CA MET A 412 -5.90 3.14 -0.15
C MET A 412 -4.81 4.13 0.26
N PRO A 413 -4.13 3.98 1.43
CA PRO A 413 -3.05 4.87 1.82
C PRO A 413 -1.93 4.95 0.77
N TRP A 414 -1.61 3.83 0.16
CA TRP A 414 -0.59 3.75 -0.87
C TRP A 414 -1.05 4.38 -2.18
N VAL A 415 -2.27 4.10 -2.61
CA VAL A 415 -2.86 4.71 -3.81
C VAL A 415 -2.87 6.23 -3.70
N LEU A 416 -3.23 6.77 -2.53
CA LEU A 416 -3.31 8.21 -2.28
C LEU A 416 -1.94 8.89 -2.19
N LEU A 417 -0.98 8.32 -1.46
CA LEU A 417 0.27 8.99 -1.12
C LEU A 417 1.41 8.73 -2.12
N TYR A 418 1.40 7.58 -2.80
CA TYR A 418 2.47 7.21 -3.74
C TYR A 418 2.84 8.29 -4.76
N PRO A 419 1.89 9.04 -5.37
CA PRO A 419 2.23 10.08 -6.34
C PRO A 419 2.94 11.30 -5.75
N PHE A 420 2.90 11.51 -4.44
CA PHE A 420 3.34 12.74 -3.77
C PHE A 420 4.59 12.55 -2.92
N VAL A 421 4.94 11.30 -2.65
CA VAL A 421 6.16 10.94 -1.92
C VAL A 421 7.35 10.91 -2.88
N PRO A 422 8.52 11.48 -2.52
CA PRO A 422 9.72 11.42 -3.34
C PRO A 422 10.11 9.97 -3.62
N GLY A 423 10.42 9.71 -4.85
CA GLY A 423 10.78 8.38 -5.32
C GLY A 423 10.94 8.38 -6.83
N LYS A 424 10.46 7.33 -7.48
CA LYS A 424 10.61 7.13 -8.93
C LYS A 424 9.83 8.12 -9.79
N VAL A 425 8.76 8.73 -9.25
CA VAL A 425 7.82 9.57 -10.04
C VAL A 425 8.02 11.06 -9.81
N ILE A 426 8.37 11.46 -8.60
CA ILE A 426 8.54 12.86 -8.20
C ILE A 426 9.92 13.06 -7.57
N HIS A 427 10.67 14.05 -8.07
CA HIS A 427 12.01 14.34 -7.57
C HIS A 427 12.03 15.23 -6.32
N ARG A 428 10.93 15.94 -6.04
CA ARG A 428 10.81 16.81 -4.86
C ARG A 428 9.56 16.48 -4.05
N PRO A 429 9.68 16.38 -2.71
CA PRO A 429 8.54 16.11 -1.84
C PRO A 429 7.52 17.24 -1.94
N ARG A 430 6.24 16.87 -1.90
CA ARG A 430 5.15 17.83 -1.74
C ARG A 430 4.58 17.70 -0.34
N THR A 431 5.37 18.09 0.62
CA THR A 431 5.10 17.92 2.04
C THR A 431 3.75 18.49 2.45
N GLY A 432 3.37 19.68 1.98
CA GLY A 432 2.05 20.25 2.26
C GLY A 432 0.88 19.43 1.70
N LEU A 433 1.05 18.75 0.54
CA LEU A 433 0.02 17.89 0.00
C LEU A 433 -0.04 16.54 0.73
N ILE A 434 1.11 16.00 1.14
CA ILE A 434 1.18 14.81 2.01
C ILE A 434 0.44 15.10 3.33
N ALA A 435 0.71 16.26 3.95
CA ALA A 435 0.01 16.72 5.15
C ALA A 435 -1.51 16.79 4.94
N ALA A 436 -1.96 17.42 3.85
CA ALA A 436 -3.38 17.56 3.53
C ALA A 436 -4.07 16.19 3.31
N ILE A 437 -3.39 15.24 2.65
CA ILE A 437 -3.92 13.89 2.43
C ILE A 437 -4.02 13.12 3.76
N LEU A 438 -2.99 13.19 4.61
CA LEU A 438 -3.02 12.56 5.93
C LEU A 438 -4.18 13.10 6.78
N CYS A 439 -4.32 14.43 6.84
CA CYS A 439 -5.42 15.06 7.57
C CYS A 439 -6.79 14.67 7.00
N GLY A 440 -6.96 14.74 5.69
CA GLY A 440 -8.24 14.43 5.04
C GLY A 440 -8.65 12.97 5.20
N GLN A 441 -7.71 12.04 5.03
CA GLN A 441 -7.96 10.61 5.24
C GLN A 441 -8.33 10.32 6.70
N TYR A 442 -7.57 10.90 7.64
CA TYR A 442 -7.81 10.64 9.04
C TYR A 442 -9.07 11.35 9.57
N LEU A 443 -9.40 12.53 9.06
CA LEU A 443 -10.64 13.22 9.42
C LEU A 443 -11.87 12.33 9.16
N PHE A 444 -11.90 11.65 8.02
CA PHE A 444 -12.96 10.68 7.75
C PHE A 444 -12.99 9.55 8.79
N THR A 445 -11.84 8.93 9.05
CA THR A 445 -11.72 7.84 10.04
C THR A 445 -12.16 8.30 11.42
N TYR A 446 -11.75 9.51 11.83
CA TYR A 446 -12.08 10.08 13.13
C TYR A 446 -13.59 10.37 13.25
N VAL A 447 -14.18 11.02 12.26
CA VAL A 447 -15.63 11.32 12.27
C VAL A 447 -16.45 10.04 12.29
N MET A 448 -16.11 9.06 11.48
CA MET A 448 -16.79 7.76 11.48
C MET A 448 -16.63 7.02 12.81
N GLY A 449 -15.41 6.93 13.35
CA GLY A 449 -15.11 6.16 14.56
C GLY A 449 -15.58 6.82 15.85
N VAL A 450 -15.55 8.15 15.93
CA VAL A 450 -15.82 8.88 17.20
C VAL A 450 -17.21 9.51 17.24
N VAL A 451 -17.75 9.90 16.08
CA VAL A 451 -19.04 10.63 16.02
C VAL A 451 -20.16 9.73 15.51
N ILE A 452 -19.97 9.10 14.34
CA ILE A 452 -21.07 8.43 13.64
C ILE A 452 -21.34 7.04 14.22
N ASN A 453 -20.32 6.19 14.40
CA ASN A 453 -20.52 4.83 14.91
C ASN A 453 -21.13 4.80 16.32
N PRO A 454 -20.69 5.62 17.28
CA PRO A 454 -21.33 5.69 18.59
C PRO A 454 -22.81 6.10 18.51
N LEU A 455 -23.16 7.07 17.63
CA LEU A 455 -24.54 7.52 17.42
C LEU A 455 -25.45 6.43 16.81
N ARG A 456 -24.86 5.47 16.09
CA ARG A 456 -25.59 4.33 15.50
C ARG A 456 -25.63 3.10 16.41
N GLY A 457 -25.05 3.16 17.62
CA GLY A 457 -24.95 2.00 18.51
C GLY A 457 -24.07 0.87 17.99
N ILE A 458 -23.15 1.15 17.07
CA ILE A 458 -22.26 0.18 16.39
C ILE A 458 -20.95 -0.05 17.17
N LEU A 459 -20.80 0.49 18.37
CA LEU A 459 -19.65 0.27 19.23
C LEU A 459 -19.98 -0.60 20.41
#